data_088e8d38a95048cf01e4718fbe6c7abf
#
_entry.id   088e8d38a95048cf01e4718fbe6c7abf
#
_cell.length_a   1.000
_cell.length_b   1.000
_cell.length_c   1.000
_cell.angle_alpha   90.00
_cell.angle_beta   90.00
_cell.angle_gamma   90.00
#
_symmetry.space_group_name_H-M   'P 1'
#
loop_
_entity.id
_entity.type
_entity.pdbx_description
1 polymer ?
#
loop_
_entity_poly.entity_id
_entity_poly.type
_entity_poly.pdbx_seq_one_letter_code
_entity_poly.pdbx_strand_id
1 'polypeptide(L)'
;NGPITFTPDANPLIGPAWGLSNAWLLTGSSMGVMEGGGSGWFLAHWMTHGAPPMDALGVDSRRFGPWADRDYRVQKAVECFGLQFGVHYPHEERPAARGKRLTPLYGLMKERGAQMGSAYGWERPNWFGEPAALTFRRPGWFDAVARECHLVTTAAGLADMSVFSKFEVKGPDARAFTDALGCNLAPKPGRVGLTYALSPAGGTEAEFTVACLSDDHFYLTSAAAAEMRDDDLLRARAEDFDVSVSRVTDDLAVIGLMGPASQAILERLTTDPVGPWMSVRQMSVAGIPVRALRLSYVGELGWELHVAADRAAELFLALEAAGKPEGIGCFGAYAMNAMRLEKGYPAWGSDFTTERTPAETGMGFLVKPGHDFIGREALLRRMAGDDHWEMVLLELEDGEADPYYSHGVWQGEACVGVITSAAYGHRTGKVLALAYLRDRHAREGLEAEVLGRRRGARILTEPPFDPQDLRMRRGEP
;
A
#
# COMPACT_ATOMS: atom_id res chain seq x y z
N ASN A 1 20.83 -25.48 -26.62
CA ASN A 1 19.55 -25.88 -26.06
C ASN A 1 19.70 -26.08 -24.55
N GLY A 2 18.88 -25.46 -23.75
CA GLY A 2 18.84 -25.59 -22.29
C GLY A 2 17.45 -25.28 -21.75
N PRO A 3 17.18 -25.58 -20.47
CA PRO A 3 15.91 -25.21 -19.86
C PRO A 3 15.79 -23.69 -19.79
N ILE A 4 14.60 -23.19 -20.08
CA ILE A 4 14.23 -21.79 -19.87
C ILE A 4 13.74 -21.67 -18.44
N THR A 5 14.25 -20.66 -17.71
CA THR A 5 13.83 -20.40 -16.33
C THR A 5 12.63 -19.49 -16.30
N PHE A 6 11.61 -19.87 -15.51
CA PHE A 6 10.45 -19.04 -15.22
C PHE A 6 10.36 -18.81 -13.71
N THR A 7 10.14 -17.58 -13.34
CA THR A 7 9.78 -17.18 -11.97
C THR A 7 8.26 -17.28 -11.76
N PRO A 8 7.76 -17.18 -10.53
CA PRO A 8 6.32 -17.24 -10.27
C PRO A 8 5.47 -16.15 -10.93
N ASP A 9 6.07 -15.03 -11.32
CA ASP A 9 5.42 -13.88 -11.98
C ASP A 9 5.97 -13.59 -13.39
N ALA A 10 6.84 -14.45 -13.89
CA ALA A 10 7.56 -14.32 -15.16
C ALA A 10 8.57 -13.16 -15.24
N ASN A 11 8.71 -12.31 -14.22
CA ASN A 11 9.74 -11.28 -14.18
C ASN A 11 11.07 -11.82 -13.67
N PRO A 12 12.23 -11.33 -14.12
CA PRO A 12 13.52 -11.77 -13.61
C PRO A 12 13.72 -11.47 -12.12
N LEU A 13 14.70 -12.11 -11.49
CA LEU A 13 15.16 -11.80 -10.15
C LEU A 13 16.46 -11.01 -10.26
N ILE A 14 16.38 -9.70 -10.00
CA ILE A 14 17.51 -8.77 -10.09
C ILE A 14 17.60 -7.98 -8.80
N GLY A 15 18.78 -7.96 -8.17
CA GLY A 15 19.02 -7.18 -6.97
C GLY A 15 19.62 -7.97 -5.82
N PRO A 16 19.60 -7.41 -4.59
CA PRO A 16 20.18 -8.07 -3.43
C PRO A 16 19.40 -9.33 -3.06
N ALA A 17 20.12 -10.31 -2.53
CA ALA A 17 19.52 -11.53 -1.99
C ALA A 17 19.10 -11.30 -0.53
N TRP A 18 17.85 -11.58 -0.20
CA TRP A 18 17.31 -11.41 1.15
C TRP A 18 18.13 -12.15 2.21
N GLY A 19 18.43 -11.47 3.31
CA GLY A 19 19.15 -12.00 4.46
C GLY A 19 20.64 -12.26 4.24
N LEU A 20 21.20 -11.82 3.10
CA LEU A 20 22.62 -11.99 2.77
C LEU A 20 23.25 -10.64 2.43
N SER A 21 24.31 -10.28 3.18
CA SER A 21 25.10 -9.11 2.84
C SER A 21 25.98 -9.37 1.61
N ASN A 22 26.09 -8.38 0.71
CA ASN A 22 26.93 -8.42 -0.48
C ASN A 22 26.67 -9.62 -1.43
N ALA A 23 25.46 -10.16 -1.41
CA ALA A 23 25.02 -11.21 -2.33
C ALA A 23 23.95 -10.65 -3.28
N TRP A 24 24.15 -10.86 -4.59
CA TRP A 24 23.33 -10.29 -5.64
C TRP A 24 22.81 -11.35 -6.60
N LEU A 25 21.59 -11.18 -7.07
CA LEU A 25 20.95 -12.10 -8.01
C LEU A 25 20.75 -11.42 -9.37
N LEU A 26 21.00 -12.20 -10.42
CA LEU A 26 20.65 -11.90 -11.80
C LEU A 26 20.26 -13.21 -12.47
N THR A 27 18.99 -13.57 -12.41
CA THR A 27 18.50 -14.86 -12.90
C THR A 27 17.00 -14.82 -13.21
N GLY A 28 16.46 -15.89 -13.76
CA GLY A 28 15.03 -16.02 -13.99
C GLY A 28 14.51 -15.29 -15.23
N SER A 29 15.39 -14.77 -16.08
CA SER A 29 15.01 -14.13 -17.34
C SER A 29 14.50 -15.17 -18.33
N SER A 30 13.21 -15.16 -18.61
CA SER A 30 12.58 -16.06 -19.60
C SER A 30 13.05 -15.75 -21.02
N MET A 31 13.35 -14.49 -21.32
CA MET A 31 13.85 -13.98 -22.61
C MET A 31 15.33 -13.55 -22.48
N GLY A 32 16.18 -14.39 -21.89
CA GLY A 32 17.53 -14.05 -21.42
C GLY A 32 18.44 -13.37 -22.44
N VAL A 33 18.35 -13.75 -23.73
CA VAL A 33 19.15 -13.09 -24.78
C VAL A 33 18.71 -11.63 -25.01
N MET A 34 17.42 -11.34 -24.92
CA MET A 34 16.87 -10.00 -25.10
C MET A 34 17.06 -9.13 -23.86
N GLU A 35 16.90 -9.72 -22.69
CA GLU A 35 16.89 -9.00 -21.40
C GLU A 35 18.27 -8.88 -20.76
N GLY A 36 19.22 -9.75 -21.12
CA GLY A 36 20.49 -9.89 -20.42
C GLY A 36 21.35 -8.63 -20.39
N GLY A 37 21.39 -7.86 -21.47
CA GLY A 37 22.14 -6.60 -21.53
C GLY A 37 21.55 -5.53 -20.60
N GLY A 38 20.23 -5.33 -20.66
CA GLY A 38 19.53 -4.37 -19.80
C GLY A 38 19.58 -4.78 -18.33
N SER A 39 19.33 -6.05 -18.05
CA SER A 39 19.41 -6.58 -16.67
C SER A 39 20.79 -6.47 -16.05
N GLY A 40 21.83 -6.73 -16.84
CA GLY A 40 23.22 -6.57 -16.42
C GLY A 40 23.58 -5.12 -16.11
N TRP A 41 23.19 -4.18 -16.97
CA TRP A 41 23.36 -2.75 -16.74
C TRP A 41 22.60 -2.29 -15.47
N PHE A 42 21.34 -2.73 -15.33
CA PHE A 42 20.51 -2.38 -14.17
C PHE A 42 21.16 -2.83 -12.87
N LEU A 43 21.61 -4.09 -12.79
CA LEU A 43 22.25 -4.63 -11.60
C LEU A 43 23.59 -3.94 -11.32
N ALA A 44 24.43 -3.73 -12.35
CA ALA A 44 25.72 -3.05 -12.20
C ALA A 44 25.55 -1.63 -11.66
N HIS A 45 24.53 -0.90 -12.16
CA HIS A 45 24.19 0.42 -11.63
C HIS A 45 23.80 0.35 -10.15
N TRP A 46 22.92 -0.57 -9.79
CA TRP A 46 22.48 -0.73 -8.39
C TRP A 46 23.63 -1.05 -7.45
N MET A 47 24.50 -2.00 -7.84
CA MET A 47 25.69 -2.37 -7.06
C MET A 47 26.67 -1.20 -6.89
N THR A 48 26.81 -0.36 -7.90
CA THR A 48 27.80 0.74 -7.91
C THR A 48 27.31 1.98 -7.15
N HIS A 49 26.00 2.27 -7.21
CA HIS A 49 25.43 3.50 -6.68
C HIS A 49 24.55 3.29 -5.43
N GLY A 50 24.37 2.04 -5.00
CA GLY A 50 23.55 1.69 -3.83
C GLY A 50 22.05 1.85 -4.02
N ALA A 51 21.60 2.20 -5.25
CA ALA A 51 20.18 2.33 -5.62
C ALA A 51 19.98 1.91 -7.07
N PRO A 52 18.80 1.32 -7.42
CA PRO A 52 18.48 0.99 -8.79
C PRO A 52 18.28 2.26 -9.63
N PRO A 53 18.52 2.20 -10.96
CA PRO A 53 18.39 3.37 -11.84
C PRO A 53 16.93 3.76 -12.14
N MET A 54 15.99 2.87 -11.86
CA MET A 54 14.55 3.04 -12.05
C MET A 54 13.81 2.12 -11.07
N ASP A 55 12.47 2.06 -11.12
CA ASP A 55 11.71 1.17 -10.26
C ASP A 55 12.19 -0.29 -10.33
N ALA A 56 12.42 -0.87 -9.16
CA ALA A 56 12.91 -2.24 -9.02
C ALA A 56 11.86 -3.21 -8.49
N LEU A 57 10.68 -2.74 -8.09
CA LEU A 57 9.71 -3.56 -7.35
C LEU A 57 9.34 -4.84 -8.09
N GLY A 58 9.13 -4.75 -9.39
CA GLY A 58 8.76 -5.87 -10.24
C GLY A 58 9.89 -6.88 -10.48
N VAL A 59 11.14 -6.53 -10.22
CA VAL A 59 12.32 -7.39 -10.45
C VAL A 59 13.12 -7.70 -9.19
N ASP A 60 12.94 -6.95 -8.11
CA ASP A 60 13.62 -7.18 -6.82
C ASP A 60 13.33 -8.61 -6.33
N SER A 61 14.39 -9.37 -6.07
CA SER A 61 14.27 -10.77 -5.64
C SER A 61 13.53 -10.92 -4.31
N ARG A 62 13.53 -9.88 -3.48
CA ARG A 62 12.90 -9.81 -2.16
C ARG A 62 11.38 -9.60 -2.22
N ARG A 63 10.77 -9.53 -3.42
CA ARG A 63 9.31 -9.59 -3.58
C ARG A 63 8.72 -10.95 -3.24
N PHE A 64 9.57 -11.99 -3.16
CA PHE A 64 9.22 -13.31 -2.67
C PHE A 64 9.86 -13.56 -1.31
N GLY A 65 9.13 -14.20 -0.40
CA GLY A 65 9.61 -14.61 0.91
C GLY A 65 9.68 -16.13 1.05
N PRO A 66 10.01 -16.66 2.24
CA PRO A 66 10.04 -18.09 2.53
C PRO A 66 8.72 -18.83 2.26
N TRP A 67 7.60 -18.08 2.24
CA TRP A 67 6.28 -18.60 1.89
C TRP A 67 6.17 -19.11 0.45
N ALA A 68 7.00 -18.60 -0.47
CA ALA A 68 7.07 -19.04 -1.87
C ALA A 68 7.89 -20.34 -1.99
N ASP A 69 7.39 -21.43 -1.43
CA ASP A 69 8.03 -22.73 -1.48
C ASP A 69 8.09 -23.34 -2.90
N ARG A 70 8.67 -24.54 -3.02
CA ARG A 70 8.87 -25.20 -4.30
C ARG A 70 7.54 -25.40 -5.05
N ASP A 71 6.49 -25.82 -4.36
CA ASP A 71 5.21 -26.13 -5.00
C ASP A 71 4.52 -24.87 -5.51
N TYR A 72 4.54 -23.79 -4.75
CA TYR A 72 4.09 -22.47 -5.20
C TYR A 72 4.83 -22.03 -6.46
N ARG A 73 6.17 -22.08 -6.42
CA ARG A 73 7.00 -21.63 -7.55
C ARG A 73 6.76 -22.43 -8.82
N VAL A 74 6.61 -23.75 -8.71
CA VAL A 74 6.35 -24.62 -9.86
C VAL A 74 4.97 -24.34 -10.45
N GLN A 75 3.91 -24.31 -9.62
CA GLN A 75 2.55 -24.07 -10.10
C GLN A 75 2.42 -22.70 -10.77
N LYS A 76 2.98 -21.65 -10.16
CA LYS A 76 2.96 -20.29 -10.70
C LYS A 76 3.78 -20.17 -11.98
N ALA A 77 4.97 -20.78 -12.05
CA ALA A 77 5.79 -20.77 -13.26
C ALA A 77 5.10 -21.45 -14.44
N VAL A 78 4.40 -22.58 -14.20
CA VAL A 78 3.61 -23.27 -15.22
C VAL A 78 2.44 -22.40 -15.71
N GLU A 79 1.71 -21.77 -14.79
CA GLU A 79 0.64 -20.83 -15.12
C GLU A 79 1.15 -19.65 -15.93
N CYS A 80 2.23 -19.01 -15.50
CA CYS A 80 2.84 -17.87 -16.20
C CYS A 80 3.35 -18.27 -17.60
N PHE A 81 3.98 -19.44 -17.74
CA PHE A 81 4.40 -19.95 -19.05
C PHE A 81 3.20 -20.16 -19.98
N GLY A 82 2.13 -20.76 -19.49
CA GLY A 82 0.91 -21.01 -20.29
C GLY A 82 0.19 -19.75 -20.74
N LEU A 83 0.32 -18.65 -19.98
CA LEU A 83 -0.39 -17.40 -20.20
C LEU A 83 0.49 -16.26 -20.73
N GLN A 84 1.79 -16.49 -21.00
CA GLN A 84 2.75 -15.44 -21.34
C GLN A 84 2.37 -14.57 -22.56
N PHE A 85 1.55 -15.09 -23.46
CA PHE A 85 1.05 -14.36 -24.64
C PHE A 85 -0.44 -14.01 -24.55
N GLY A 86 -1.07 -14.27 -23.41
CA GLY A 86 -2.47 -13.94 -23.16
C GLY A 86 -2.65 -12.46 -22.81
N VAL A 87 -3.72 -11.86 -23.30
CA VAL A 87 -4.18 -10.55 -22.81
C VAL A 87 -5.02 -10.78 -21.56
N HIS A 88 -4.60 -10.16 -20.45
CA HIS A 88 -5.30 -10.29 -19.18
C HIS A 88 -6.37 -9.22 -19.02
N TYR A 89 -7.49 -9.61 -18.40
CA TYR A 89 -8.46 -8.64 -17.95
C TYR A 89 -7.93 -7.87 -16.73
N PRO A 90 -8.31 -6.61 -16.59
CA PRO A 90 -8.08 -5.88 -15.34
C PRO A 90 -8.63 -6.65 -14.14
N HIS A 91 -7.85 -6.69 -13.06
CA HIS A 91 -8.22 -7.40 -11.81
C HIS A 91 -8.47 -8.91 -11.97
N GLU A 92 -7.92 -9.52 -13.01
CA GLU A 92 -7.98 -10.96 -13.18
C GLU A 92 -7.14 -11.67 -12.10
N GLU A 93 -7.81 -12.52 -11.32
CA GLU A 93 -7.16 -13.35 -10.30
C GLU A 93 -6.74 -14.68 -10.89
N ARG A 94 -5.46 -15.00 -10.80
CA ARG A 94 -4.92 -16.25 -11.33
C ARG A 94 -5.14 -17.40 -10.37
N PRO A 95 -5.62 -18.58 -10.83
CA PRO A 95 -6.05 -19.66 -9.97
C PRO A 95 -4.92 -20.51 -9.38
N ALA A 96 -3.72 -20.53 -9.98
CA ALA A 96 -2.66 -21.41 -9.49
C ALA A 96 -2.14 -21.01 -8.11
N ALA A 97 -1.82 -22.00 -7.28
CA ALA A 97 -1.20 -21.85 -5.96
C ALA A 97 -1.88 -20.83 -5.03
N ARG A 98 -3.23 -20.74 -5.09
CA ARG A 98 -4.04 -19.94 -4.16
C ARG A 98 -3.98 -20.52 -2.73
N GLY A 99 -4.32 -19.66 -1.76
CA GLY A 99 -4.37 -20.06 -0.35
C GLY A 99 -2.99 -20.27 0.30
N LYS A 100 -1.94 -19.68 -0.24
CA LYS A 100 -0.57 -19.88 0.27
C LYS A 100 -0.33 -19.17 1.60
N ARG A 101 -0.82 -17.94 1.73
CA ARG A 101 -0.84 -17.18 2.99
C ARG A 101 -2.28 -16.79 3.29
N LEU A 102 -2.76 -17.18 4.44
CA LEU A 102 -4.12 -16.90 4.89
C LEU A 102 -4.06 -16.00 6.12
N THR A 103 -4.89 -14.96 6.12
CA THR A 103 -5.06 -14.15 7.31
C THR A 103 -5.82 -14.93 8.40
N PRO A 104 -5.66 -14.56 9.69
CA PRO A 104 -6.46 -15.19 10.76
C PRO A 104 -7.98 -15.04 10.57
N LEU A 105 -8.42 -14.07 9.77
CA LEU A 105 -9.83 -13.80 9.50
C LEU A 105 -10.34 -14.42 8.19
N TYR A 106 -9.48 -15.08 7.41
CA TYR A 106 -9.83 -15.61 6.08
C TYR A 106 -11.14 -16.42 6.06
N GLY A 107 -11.32 -17.34 7.01
CA GLY A 107 -12.53 -18.17 7.10
C GLY A 107 -13.78 -17.31 7.33
N LEU A 108 -13.73 -16.40 8.28
CA LEU A 108 -14.83 -15.47 8.58
C LEU A 108 -15.14 -14.55 7.37
N MET A 109 -14.12 -14.06 6.68
CA MET A 109 -14.36 -13.22 5.49
C MET A 109 -15.11 -14.02 4.41
N LYS A 110 -14.71 -15.26 4.16
CA LYS A 110 -15.42 -16.14 3.22
C LYS A 110 -16.87 -16.42 3.63
N GLU A 111 -17.13 -16.68 4.90
CA GLU A 111 -18.49 -16.84 5.43
C GLU A 111 -19.35 -15.59 5.27
N ARG A 112 -18.75 -14.40 5.21
CA ARG A 112 -19.41 -13.12 4.95
C ARG A 112 -19.56 -12.81 3.46
N GLY A 113 -19.21 -13.74 2.58
CA GLY A 113 -19.35 -13.61 1.12
C GLY A 113 -18.20 -12.84 0.45
N ALA A 114 -17.01 -12.82 1.05
CA ALA A 114 -15.84 -12.19 0.44
C ALA A 114 -15.43 -12.88 -0.85
N GLN A 115 -15.25 -12.11 -1.91
CA GLN A 115 -14.53 -12.52 -3.10
C GLN A 115 -13.05 -12.23 -2.88
N MET A 116 -12.27 -13.33 -2.76
CA MET A 116 -10.87 -13.24 -2.37
C MET A 116 -9.97 -12.98 -3.58
N GLY A 117 -9.02 -12.07 -3.41
CA GLY A 117 -7.91 -11.86 -4.33
C GLY A 117 -6.58 -12.25 -3.71
N SER A 118 -5.57 -12.47 -4.56
CA SER A 118 -4.21 -12.81 -4.13
C SER A 118 -3.27 -11.62 -4.31
N ALA A 119 -2.58 -11.24 -3.23
CA ALA A 119 -1.56 -10.21 -3.28
C ALA A 119 -0.34 -10.65 -2.47
N TYR A 120 0.82 -10.77 -3.13
CA TYR A 120 2.10 -11.17 -2.50
C TYR A 120 1.99 -12.46 -1.66
N GLY A 121 1.27 -13.44 -2.23
CA GLY A 121 0.98 -14.72 -1.58
C GLY A 121 -0.17 -14.70 -0.57
N TRP A 122 -0.61 -13.56 -0.12
CA TRP A 122 -1.75 -13.41 0.77
C TRP A 122 -3.09 -13.49 0.04
N GLU A 123 -4.06 -14.18 0.66
CA GLU A 123 -5.48 -14.05 0.32
C GLU A 123 -6.08 -12.87 1.09
N ARG A 124 -6.77 -11.97 0.37
CA ARG A 124 -7.45 -10.82 0.98
C ARG A 124 -8.82 -10.59 0.36
N PRO A 125 -9.81 -10.07 1.10
CA PRO A 125 -11.10 -9.66 0.53
C PRO A 125 -10.92 -8.53 -0.49
N ASN A 126 -11.34 -8.73 -1.73
CA ASN A 126 -11.42 -7.67 -2.73
C ASN A 126 -12.75 -6.91 -2.63
N TRP A 127 -13.87 -7.64 -2.55
CA TRP A 127 -15.23 -7.11 -2.30
C TRP A 127 -16.10 -8.17 -1.66
N PHE A 128 -17.32 -7.80 -1.21
CA PHE A 128 -18.31 -8.70 -0.63
C PHE A 128 -19.55 -8.76 -1.51
N GLY A 129 -19.94 -9.98 -1.93
CA GLY A 129 -21.10 -10.23 -2.79
C GLY A 129 -20.85 -11.36 -3.77
N GLU A 130 -21.64 -11.39 -4.84
CA GLU A 130 -21.56 -12.45 -5.85
C GLU A 130 -20.28 -12.33 -6.70
N PRO A 131 -19.77 -13.46 -7.21
CA PRO A 131 -18.69 -13.45 -8.18
C PRO A 131 -19.04 -12.61 -9.41
N ALA A 132 -18.05 -11.87 -9.93
CA ALA A 132 -18.25 -10.99 -11.08
C ALA A 132 -17.48 -11.50 -12.31
N ALA A 133 -18.10 -11.35 -13.49
CA ALA A 133 -17.44 -11.64 -14.75
C ALA A 133 -16.33 -10.61 -15.04
N LEU A 134 -15.23 -11.09 -15.61
CA LEU A 134 -14.13 -10.23 -16.07
C LEU A 134 -14.55 -9.40 -17.29
N THR A 135 -14.13 -8.16 -17.33
CA THR A 135 -14.44 -7.22 -18.41
C THR A 135 -13.40 -6.10 -18.47
N PHE A 136 -13.20 -5.51 -19.65
CA PHE A 136 -12.45 -4.26 -19.82
C PHE A 136 -13.26 -3.01 -19.53
N ARG A 137 -14.57 -3.17 -19.33
CA ARG A 137 -15.50 -2.08 -19.00
C ARG A 137 -15.71 -2.01 -17.50
N ARG A 138 -16.73 -1.25 -17.07
CA ARG A 138 -17.13 -1.16 -15.66
C ARG A 138 -17.39 -2.56 -15.10
N PRO A 139 -16.69 -2.93 -14.03
CA PRO A 139 -16.69 -4.32 -13.54
C PRO A 139 -18.02 -4.71 -12.88
N GLY A 140 -18.31 -6.02 -12.85
CA GLY A 140 -19.55 -6.53 -12.25
C GLY A 140 -19.64 -6.39 -10.72
N TRP A 141 -18.52 -6.08 -10.02
CA TRP A 141 -18.52 -5.76 -8.60
C TRP A 141 -18.84 -4.29 -8.28
N PHE A 142 -19.07 -3.45 -9.29
CA PHE A 142 -19.26 -2.01 -9.13
C PHE A 142 -20.32 -1.66 -8.08
N ASP A 143 -21.50 -2.29 -8.15
CA ASP A 143 -22.59 -2.03 -7.20
C ASP A 143 -22.28 -2.60 -5.80
N ALA A 144 -21.51 -3.69 -5.71
CA ALA A 144 -21.08 -4.23 -4.42
C ALA A 144 -20.12 -3.26 -3.73
N VAL A 145 -19.12 -2.75 -4.45
CA VAL A 145 -18.20 -1.74 -3.96
C VAL A 145 -18.91 -0.44 -3.59
N ALA A 146 -19.92 -0.03 -4.36
CA ALA A 146 -20.75 1.13 -4.03
C ALA A 146 -21.46 0.96 -2.67
N ARG A 147 -22.06 -0.22 -2.41
CA ARG A 147 -22.70 -0.52 -1.12
C ARG A 147 -21.69 -0.49 0.04
N GLU A 148 -20.48 -1.02 -0.16
CA GLU A 148 -19.40 -1.01 0.84
C GLU A 148 -18.92 0.42 1.14
N CYS A 149 -18.71 1.25 0.13
CA CYS A 149 -18.38 2.67 0.30
C CYS A 149 -19.50 3.43 1.04
N HIS A 150 -20.75 3.17 0.70
CA HIS A 150 -21.90 3.75 1.39
C HIS A 150 -21.96 3.32 2.86
N LEU A 151 -21.76 2.04 3.14
CA LEU A 151 -21.71 1.48 4.49
C LEU A 151 -20.67 2.19 5.36
N VAL A 152 -19.41 2.28 4.88
CA VAL A 152 -18.34 2.96 5.60
C VAL A 152 -18.64 4.45 5.82
N THR A 153 -19.33 5.10 4.88
CA THR A 153 -19.61 6.53 4.96
C THR A 153 -20.78 6.87 5.90
N THR A 154 -21.75 5.97 6.05
CA THR A 154 -23.01 6.25 6.78
C THR A 154 -23.17 5.50 8.10
N ALA A 155 -22.44 4.40 8.28
CA ALA A 155 -22.50 3.52 9.45
C ALA A 155 -21.10 3.18 9.95
N ALA A 156 -20.68 1.93 9.84
CA ALA A 156 -19.33 1.46 10.10
C ALA A 156 -18.99 0.24 9.25
N GLY A 157 -17.74 0.15 8.80
CA GLY A 157 -17.20 -0.98 8.09
C GLY A 157 -16.07 -1.68 8.84
N LEU A 158 -16.00 -3.00 8.71
CA LEU A 158 -14.90 -3.85 9.16
C LEU A 158 -14.09 -4.30 7.94
N ALA A 159 -12.76 -4.13 8.00
CA ALA A 159 -11.83 -4.62 6.98
C ALA A 159 -10.77 -5.52 7.60
N ASP A 160 -10.44 -6.61 6.92
CA ASP A 160 -9.25 -7.39 7.22
C ASP A 160 -8.02 -6.74 6.57
N MET A 161 -7.21 -6.10 7.40
CA MET A 161 -5.98 -5.42 7.02
C MET A 161 -4.72 -6.22 7.46
N SER A 162 -4.88 -7.48 7.83
CA SER A 162 -3.81 -8.31 8.40
C SER A 162 -2.65 -8.57 7.45
N VAL A 163 -2.83 -8.34 6.16
CA VAL A 163 -1.80 -8.52 5.13
C VAL A 163 -0.65 -7.51 5.20
N PHE A 164 -0.83 -6.35 5.84
CA PHE A 164 0.24 -5.35 5.98
C PHE A 164 1.41 -5.90 6.78
N SER A 165 2.62 -5.52 6.38
CA SER A 165 3.85 -5.90 7.08
C SER A 165 3.94 -5.21 8.43
N LYS A 166 4.46 -5.90 9.44
CA LYS A 166 4.53 -5.41 10.82
C LYS A 166 5.88 -5.72 11.42
N PHE A 167 6.48 -4.69 12.02
CA PHE A 167 7.80 -4.77 12.64
C PHE A 167 7.77 -4.14 14.02
N GLU A 168 8.55 -4.69 14.95
CA GLU A 168 8.88 -4.06 16.22
C GLU A 168 10.35 -3.69 16.27
N VAL A 169 10.63 -2.48 16.74
CA VAL A 169 11.96 -1.97 17.01
C VAL A 169 12.06 -1.70 18.50
N LYS A 170 12.98 -2.41 19.18
CA LYS A 170 13.15 -2.32 20.63
C LYS A 170 14.62 -2.17 20.98
N GLY A 171 14.92 -1.34 21.94
CA GLY A 171 16.26 -1.16 22.47
C GLY A 171 16.55 0.27 22.93
N PRO A 172 17.67 0.49 23.61
CA PRO A 172 18.05 1.81 24.11
C PRO A 172 18.13 2.88 23.03
N ASP A 173 18.54 2.47 21.79
CA ASP A 173 18.72 3.38 20.66
C ASP A 173 17.50 3.41 19.72
N ALA A 174 16.35 2.83 20.11
CA ALA A 174 15.18 2.72 19.21
C ALA A 174 14.69 4.08 18.70
N ARG A 175 14.72 5.13 19.51
CA ARG A 175 14.39 6.49 19.06
C ARG A 175 15.41 7.02 18.06
N ALA A 176 16.72 6.92 18.37
CA ALA A 176 17.78 7.40 17.50
C ALA A 176 17.76 6.67 16.14
N PHE A 177 17.56 5.35 16.17
CA PHE A 177 17.36 4.54 14.97
C PHE A 177 16.17 5.00 14.14
N THR A 178 15.00 5.18 14.79
CA THR A 178 13.76 5.55 14.08
C THR A 178 13.85 6.97 13.51
N ASP A 179 14.51 7.88 14.21
CA ASP A 179 14.82 9.22 13.69
C ASP A 179 15.74 9.13 12.46
N ALA A 180 16.81 8.34 12.50
CA ALA A 180 17.74 8.17 11.38
C ALA A 180 17.14 7.42 10.17
N LEU A 181 16.12 6.57 10.41
CA LEU A 181 15.44 5.80 9.37
C LEU A 181 14.68 6.67 8.40
N GLY A 182 13.99 7.69 8.90
CA GLY A 182 12.98 8.44 8.15
C GLY A 182 13.42 9.85 7.72
N CYS A 183 12.71 10.42 6.73
CA CYS A 183 12.93 11.80 6.28
C CYS A 183 12.35 12.86 7.23
N ASN A 184 11.79 12.45 8.37
CA ASN A 184 11.27 13.27 9.45
C ASN A 184 11.50 12.57 10.81
N LEU A 185 11.29 13.32 11.89
CA LEU A 185 11.49 12.79 13.24
C LEU A 185 10.36 11.81 13.62
N ALA A 186 10.74 10.79 14.37
CA ALA A 186 9.82 9.83 14.96
C ALA A 186 8.77 10.51 15.86
N PRO A 187 7.54 9.99 15.90
CA PRO A 187 6.50 10.55 16.75
C PRO A 187 6.82 10.40 18.23
N LYS A 188 6.20 11.25 19.06
CA LYS A 188 6.33 11.18 20.53
C LYS A 188 5.59 9.94 21.07
N PRO A 189 5.91 9.46 22.29
CA PRO A 189 5.20 8.35 22.92
C PRO A 189 3.67 8.55 22.92
N GLY A 190 2.94 7.49 22.54
CA GLY A 190 1.50 7.49 22.37
C GLY A 190 0.98 8.12 21.06
N ARG A 191 1.88 8.51 20.14
CA ARG A 191 1.53 9.10 18.83
C ARG A 191 1.91 8.18 17.68
N VAL A 192 1.24 8.41 16.55
CA VAL A 192 1.51 7.77 15.25
C VAL A 192 1.99 8.83 14.28
N GLY A 193 2.88 8.49 13.38
CA GLY A 193 3.36 9.32 12.28
C GLY A 193 3.60 8.50 11.02
N LEU A 194 3.65 9.19 9.89
CA LEU A 194 4.08 8.62 8.62
C LEU A 194 5.51 9.08 8.34
N THR A 195 6.35 8.18 7.86
CA THR A 195 7.71 8.50 7.43
C THR A 195 8.10 7.74 6.17
N TYR A 196 9.06 8.29 5.43
CA TYR A 196 9.68 7.64 4.29
C TYR A 196 11.16 7.39 4.56
N ALA A 197 11.58 6.15 4.39
CA ALA A 197 12.99 5.83 4.27
C ALA A 197 13.42 6.06 2.82
N LEU A 198 14.52 6.79 2.62
CA LEU A 198 15.01 7.12 1.28
C LEU A 198 16.24 6.30 0.92
N SER A 199 16.42 6.07 -0.38
CA SER A 199 17.66 5.54 -0.94
C SER A 199 18.75 6.62 -0.98
N PRO A 200 20.03 6.27 -1.16
CA PRO A 200 21.11 7.25 -1.37
C PRO A 200 20.84 8.20 -2.54
N ALA A 201 20.03 7.79 -3.52
CA ALA A 201 19.61 8.61 -4.68
C ALA A 201 18.42 9.53 -4.37
N GLY A 202 17.87 9.52 -3.15
CA GLY A 202 16.76 10.37 -2.71
C GLY A 202 15.37 9.88 -3.11
N GLY A 203 15.26 8.69 -3.72
CA GLY A 203 13.97 8.04 -4.01
C GLY A 203 13.38 7.37 -2.77
N THR A 204 12.06 7.21 -2.75
CA THR A 204 11.34 6.60 -1.62
C THR A 204 11.53 5.09 -1.60
N GLU A 205 12.35 4.59 -0.70
CA GLU A 205 12.67 3.17 -0.59
C GLU A 205 11.60 2.39 0.16
N ALA A 206 11.06 2.98 1.23
CA ALA A 206 9.96 2.41 2.00
C ALA A 206 9.09 3.51 2.61
N GLU A 207 7.82 3.16 2.85
CA GLU A 207 6.87 3.97 3.60
C GLU A 207 6.51 3.23 4.89
N PHE A 208 6.61 3.90 6.03
CA PHE A 208 6.24 3.35 7.33
C PHE A 208 5.22 4.23 8.04
N THR A 209 4.15 3.59 8.51
CA THR A 209 3.37 4.13 9.63
C THR A 209 4.10 3.74 10.90
N VAL A 210 4.54 4.73 11.67
CA VAL A 210 5.34 4.57 12.88
C VAL A 210 4.50 4.90 14.11
N ALA A 211 4.27 3.93 14.98
CA ALA A 211 3.64 4.11 16.26
C ALA A 211 4.69 4.07 17.39
N CYS A 212 4.84 5.15 18.13
CA CYS A 212 5.75 5.23 19.28
C CYS A 212 5.04 4.75 20.54
N LEU A 213 5.41 3.60 21.06
CA LEU A 213 4.88 3.04 22.31
C LEU A 213 5.61 3.60 23.52
N SER A 214 6.92 3.71 23.42
CA SER A 214 7.85 4.36 24.35
C SER A 214 9.09 4.81 23.58
N ASP A 215 10.03 5.49 24.23
CA ASP A 215 11.27 5.93 23.59
C ASP A 215 12.20 4.77 23.18
N ASP A 216 12.02 3.61 23.79
CA ASP A 216 12.75 2.38 23.56
C ASP A 216 11.93 1.31 22.81
N HIS A 217 10.69 1.65 22.35
CA HIS A 217 9.82 0.70 21.66
C HIS A 217 8.95 1.38 20.59
N PHE A 218 9.21 1.07 19.34
CA PHE A 218 8.44 1.50 18.17
C PHE A 218 7.80 0.32 17.46
N TYR A 219 6.63 0.55 16.89
CA TYR A 219 5.91 -0.39 16.06
C TYR A 219 5.69 0.24 14.69
N LEU A 220 6.13 -0.46 13.64
CA LEU A 220 6.10 0.01 12.27
C LEU A 220 5.19 -0.89 11.44
N THR A 221 4.37 -0.29 10.56
CA THR A 221 3.63 -1.02 9.54
C THR A 221 3.98 -0.49 8.16
N SER A 222 4.01 -1.39 7.16
CA SER A 222 4.30 -1.05 5.77
C SER A 222 3.51 -1.92 4.78
N ALA A 223 3.66 -1.65 3.49
CA ALA A 223 2.96 -2.36 2.44
C ALA A 223 3.35 -3.84 2.39
N ALA A 224 2.36 -4.73 2.22
CA ALA A 224 2.58 -6.18 2.08
C ALA A 224 3.54 -6.56 0.94
N ALA A 225 3.61 -5.73 -0.11
CA ALA A 225 4.52 -5.88 -1.24
C ALA A 225 6.01 -5.84 -0.86
N ALA A 226 6.32 -5.11 0.20
CA ALA A 226 7.69 -4.78 0.59
C ALA A 226 8.21 -5.60 1.78
N GLU A 227 7.43 -6.53 2.33
CA GLU A 227 7.72 -7.20 3.61
C GLU A 227 9.18 -7.66 3.76
N MET A 228 9.69 -8.42 2.80
CA MET A 228 11.07 -8.95 2.90
C MET A 228 12.12 -7.90 2.60
N ARG A 229 11.78 -6.93 1.76
CA ARG A 229 12.62 -5.81 1.43
C ARG A 229 12.76 -4.84 2.61
N ASP A 230 11.66 -4.57 3.29
CA ASP A 230 11.63 -3.71 4.48
C ASP A 230 12.32 -4.39 5.67
N ASP A 231 12.19 -5.72 5.82
CA ASP A 231 12.94 -6.49 6.83
C ASP A 231 14.46 -6.35 6.63
N ASP A 232 14.94 -6.51 5.38
CA ASP A 232 16.36 -6.30 5.04
C ASP A 232 16.80 -4.86 5.30
N LEU A 233 16.01 -3.88 4.87
CA LEU A 233 16.31 -2.46 5.06
C LEU A 233 16.44 -2.11 6.54
N LEU A 234 15.46 -2.52 7.34
CA LEU A 234 15.45 -2.23 8.77
C LEU A 234 16.63 -2.88 9.49
N ARG A 235 16.95 -4.14 9.17
CA ARG A 235 18.12 -4.84 9.76
C ARG A 235 19.44 -4.21 9.37
N ALA A 236 19.63 -3.90 8.08
CA ALA A 236 20.84 -3.27 7.60
C ALA A 236 21.07 -1.89 8.24
N ARG A 237 20.02 -1.10 8.39
CA ARG A 237 20.11 0.23 9.02
C ARG A 237 20.23 0.17 10.55
N ALA A 238 19.91 -0.96 11.17
CA ALA A 238 20.01 -1.17 12.61
C ALA A 238 21.43 -1.58 13.08
N GLU A 239 22.37 -1.90 12.17
CA GLU A 239 23.69 -2.44 12.53
C GLU A 239 24.51 -1.51 13.45
N ASP A 240 24.33 -0.19 13.35
CA ASP A 240 25.04 0.80 14.15
C ASP A 240 24.30 1.24 15.43
N PHE A 241 23.16 0.58 15.76
CA PHE A 241 22.30 0.95 16.88
C PHE A 241 22.08 -0.23 17.84
N ASP A 242 22.00 0.06 19.14
CA ASP A 242 21.59 -0.95 20.13
C ASP A 242 20.07 -1.15 20.11
N VAL A 243 19.60 -1.83 19.06
CA VAL A 243 18.21 -2.18 18.83
C VAL A 243 18.03 -3.60 18.32
N SER A 244 16.88 -4.19 18.62
CA SER A 244 16.38 -5.40 17.98
C SER A 244 15.26 -5.06 17.01
N VAL A 245 15.32 -5.57 15.78
CA VAL A 245 14.26 -5.51 14.80
C VAL A 245 13.63 -6.89 14.67
N SER A 246 12.32 -6.96 14.91
CA SER A 246 11.54 -8.19 14.81
C SER A 246 10.39 -8.03 13.84
N ARG A 247 10.29 -8.93 12.86
CA ARG A 247 9.11 -9.02 11.99
C ARG A 247 8.03 -9.80 12.71
N VAL A 248 6.86 -9.17 12.89
CA VAL A 248 5.71 -9.70 13.65
C VAL A 248 4.44 -9.77 12.78
N THR A 249 4.63 -9.88 11.45
CA THR A 249 3.52 -9.87 10.49
C THR A 249 2.54 -11.01 10.74
N ASP A 250 3.04 -12.21 10.96
CA ASP A 250 2.22 -13.42 11.14
C ASP A 250 1.68 -13.55 12.57
N ASP A 251 2.24 -12.82 13.55
CA ASP A 251 1.83 -12.87 14.96
C ASP A 251 0.61 -12.00 15.26
N LEU A 252 0.35 -11.00 14.41
CA LEU A 252 -0.69 -9.98 14.63
C LEU A 252 -1.66 -9.90 13.45
N ALA A 253 -2.96 -9.95 13.74
CA ALA A 253 -4.00 -9.52 12.82
C ALA A 253 -4.27 -8.02 12.97
N VAL A 254 -4.84 -7.42 11.91
CA VAL A 254 -5.30 -6.02 11.91
C VAL A 254 -6.74 -5.95 11.43
N ILE A 255 -7.62 -5.43 12.30
CA ILE A 255 -9.01 -5.17 11.96
C ILE A 255 -9.20 -3.66 11.83
N GLY A 256 -9.51 -3.19 10.61
CA GLY A 256 -9.95 -1.82 10.38
C GLY A 256 -11.40 -1.66 10.80
N LEU A 257 -11.68 -0.74 11.73
CA LEU A 257 -13.03 -0.32 12.11
C LEU A 257 -13.20 1.14 11.68
N MET A 258 -13.92 1.38 10.59
CA MET A 258 -13.98 2.67 9.89
C MET A 258 -15.44 3.13 9.71
N GLY A 259 -15.69 4.42 9.88
CA GLY A 259 -17.00 5.04 9.68
C GLY A 259 -17.49 5.86 10.87
N PRO A 260 -18.56 6.66 10.70
CA PRO A 260 -19.01 7.61 11.73
C PRO A 260 -19.50 6.94 13.03
N ALA A 261 -19.92 5.68 12.99
CA ALA A 261 -20.35 4.93 14.18
C ALA A 261 -19.20 4.18 14.87
N SER A 262 -17.98 4.16 14.32
CA SER A 262 -16.85 3.36 14.79
C SER A 262 -16.48 3.66 16.25
N GLN A 263 -16.50 4.92 16.66
CA GLN A 263 -16.20 5.31 18.04
C GLN A 263 -17.25 4.75 19.02
N ALA A 264 -18.53 4.93 18.75
CA ALA A 264 -19.60 4.44 19.61
C ALA A 264 -19.58 2.91 19.73
N ILE A 265 -19.24 2.20 18.65
CA ILE A 265 -19.09 0.75 18.68
C ILE A 265 -17.91 0.34 19.56
N LEU A 266 -16.75 0.99 19.40
CA LEU A 266 -15.55 0.70 20.18
C LEU A 266 -15.78 0.97 21.67
N GLU A 267 -16.39 2.10 22.05
CA GLU A 267 -16.69 2.50 23.41
C GLU A 267 -17.67 1.58 24.14
N ARG A 268 -18.47 0.79 23.43
CA ARG A 268 -19.29 -0.29 24.04
C ARG A 268 -18.47 -1.49 24.49
N LEU A 269 -17.28 -1.68 23.92
CA LEU A 269 -16.43 -2.83 24.17
C LEU A 269 -15.21 -2.53 25.06
N THR A 270 -15.01 -1.26 25.41
CA THR A 270 -13.87 -0.83 26.23
C THR A 270 -14.28 0.32 27.17
N THR A 271 -13.62 0.36 28.33
CA THR A 271 -13.63 1.52 29.22
C THR A 271 -12.36 2.38 29.09
N ASP A 272 -11.39 1.91 28.28
CA ASP A 272 -10.14 2.61 28.06
C ASP A 272 -10.36 3.82 27.12
N PRO A 273 -9.62 4.92 27.29
CA PRO A 273 -9.71 6.06 26.40
C PRO A 273 -9.30 5.72 24.97
N VAL A 274 -10.14 6.02 23.97
CA VAL A 274 -9.87 5.71 22.55
C VAL A 274 -8.81 6.59 21.89
N GLY A 275 -8.34 7.63 22.58
CA GLY A 275 -7.25 8.51 22.14
C GLY A 275 -7.63 9.52 21.05
N PRO A 276 -6.82 10.56 20.83
CA PRO A 276 -7.00 11.53 19.77
C PRO A 276 -6.53 10.97 18.39
N TRP A 277 -6.85 11.68 17.31
CA TRP A 277 -6.37 11.37 15.97
C TRP A 277 -4.83 11.27 15.91
N MET A 278 -4.30 10.34 15.13
CA MET A 278 -2.87 10.00 15.05
C MET A 278 -2.29 9.62 16.41
N SER A 279 -2.99 8.79 17.17
CA SER A 279 -2.49 8.20 18.44
C SER A 279 -2.48 6.68 18.38
N VAL A 280 -1.61 6.10 19.20
CA VAL A 280 -1.60 4.68 19.53
C VAL A 280 -1.94 4.49 21.01
N ARG A 281 -2.78 3.49 21.32
CA ARG A 281 -3.16 3.08 22.67
C ARG A 281 -3.10 1.57 22.82
N GLN A 282 -2.53 1.12 23.92
CA GLN A 282 -2.75 -0.24 24.41
C GLN A 282 -4.04 -0.22 25.21
N MET A 283 -5.01 -1.05 24.87
CA MET A 283 -6.33 -1.05 25.49
C MET A 283 -6.92 -2.45 25.52
N SER A 284 -7.93 -2.65 26.34
CA SER A 284 -8.71 -3.90 26.37
C SER A 284 -10.02 -3.69 25.62
N VAL A 285 -10.24 -4.39 24.54
CA VAL A 285 -11.48 -4.38 23.76
C VAL A 285 -12.18 -5.72 23.91
N ALA A 286 -13.38 -5.75 24.46
CA ALA A 286 -14.09 -6.98 24.82
C ALA A 286 -13.26 -7.95 25.69
N GLY A 287 -12.39 -7.44 26.57
CA GLY A 287 -11.48 -8.25 27.37
C GLY A 287 -10.23 -8.76 26.63
N ILE A 288 -10.02 -8.34 25.37
CA ILE A 288 -8.90 -8.75 24.53
C ILE A 288 -7.86 -7.61 24.50
N PRO A 289 -6.58 -7.87 24.79
CA PRO A 289 -5.52 -6.88 24.61
C PRO A 289 -5.37 -6.47 23.14
N VAL A 290 -5.45 -5.17 22.86
CA VAL A 290 -5.40 -4.59 21.51
C VAL A 290 -4.47 -3.38 21.50
N ARG A 291 -3.67 -3.27 20.46
CA ARG A 291 -2.99 -2.02 20.10
C ARG A 291 -3.86 -1.29 19.10
N ALA A 292 -4.50 -0.22 19.53
CA ALA A 292 -5.40 0.58 18.70
C ALA A 292 -4.66 1.81 18.15
N LEU A 293 -4.57 1.92 16.82
CA LEU A 293 -4.06 3.09 16.13
C LEU A 293 -5.25 3.88 15.60
N ARG A 294 -5.43 5.12 16.08
CA ARG A 294 -6.49 6.00 15.56
C ARG A 294 -6.02 6.72 14.32
N LEU A 295 -6.26 6.10 13.19
CA LEU A 295 -5.98 6.61 11.85
C LEU A 295 -6.94 5.96 10.84
N SER A 296 -7.01 6.49 9.63
CA SER A 296 -7.88 5.95 8.58
C SER A 296 -7.33 6.26 7.21
N TYR A 297 -7.31 5.26 6.35
CA TYR A 297 -6.92 5.37 4.94
C TYR A 297 -8.11 5.65 4.02
N VAL A 298 -9.34 5.53 4.53
CA VAL A 298 -10.59 5.72 3.78
C VAL A 298 -11.24 7.09 3.98
N GLY A 299 -10.63 7.96 4.78
CA GLY A 299 -11.13 9.33 5.00
C GLY A 299 -12.34 9.43 5.93
N GLU A 300 -12.62 8.40 6.72
CA GLU A 300 -13.64 8.40 7.76
C GLU A 300 -13.00 8.25 9.14
N LEU A 301 -13.75 8.55 10.21
CA LEU A 301 -13.34 8.22 11.56
C LEU A 301 -13.00 6.73 11.66
N GLY A 302 -11.89 6.37 12.29
CA GLY A 302 -11.53 4.96 12.32
C GLY A 302 -10.34 4.61 13.19
N TRP A 303 -10.21 3.30 13.39
CA TRP A 303 -9.11 2.66 14.12
C TRP A 303 -8.62 1.43 13.36
N GLU A 304 -7.32 1.23 13.39
CA GLU A 304 -6.70 -0.06 13.12
C GLU A 304 -6.47 -0.75 14.46
N LEU A 305 -7.13 -1.88 14.66
CA LEU A 305 -7.07 -2.68 15.88
C LEU A 305 -6.13 -3.86 15.64
N HIS A 306 -4.91 -3.74 16.16
CA HIS A 306 -3.89 -4.77 16.06
C HIS A 306 -4.01 -5.71 17.25
N VAL A 307 -4.21 -6.98 16.99
CA VAL A 307 -4.52 -8.01 17.98
C VAL A 307 -3.70 -9.27 17.69
N ALA A 308 -3.41 -10.09 18.72
CA ALA A 308 -2.79 -11.38 18.53
C ALA A 308 -3.60 -12.24 17.54
N ALA A 309 -2.92 -12.90 16.61
CA ALA A 309 -3.53 -13.61 15.49
C ALA A 309 -4.58 -14.64 15.93
N ASP A 310 -4.33 -15.35 17.04
CA ASP A 310 -5.21 -16.34 17.64
C ASP A 310 -6.48 -15.76 18.31
N ARG A 311 -6.49 -14.43 18.57
CA ARG A 311 -7.62 -13.73 19.17
C ARG A 311 -8.41 -12.88 18.14
N ALA A 312 -7.97 -12.86 16.89
CA ALA A 312 -8.53 -11.99 15.85
C ALA A 312 -10.02 -12.29 15.58
N ALA A 313 -10.39 -13.57 15.47
CA ALA A 313 -11.77 -13.98 15.21
C ALA A 313 -12.70 -13.57 16.36
N GLU A 314 -12.27 -13.70 17.60
CA GLU A 314 -13.04 -13.31 18.78
C GLU A 314 -13.29 -11.78 18.78
N LEU A 315 -12.24 -10.99 18.54
CA LEU A 315 -12.37 -9.53 18.46
C LEU A 315 -13.29 -9.09 17.33
N PHE A 316 -13.13 -9.71 16.13
CA PHE A 316 -13.97 -9.41 14.98
C PHE A 316 -15.45 -9.65 15.28
N LEU A 317 -15.79 -10.80 15.86
CA LEU A 317 -17.17 -11.15 16.20
C LEU A 317 -17.76 -10.23 17.29
N ALA A 318 -16.93 -9.80 18.26
CA ALA A 318 -17.35 -8.84 19.29
C ALA A 318 -17.67 -7.46 18.68
N LEU A 319 -16.83 -6.97 17.74
CA LEU A 319 -17.07 -5.72 17.02
C LEU A 319 -18.32 -5.80 16.14
N GLU A 320 -18.49 -6.90 15.41
CA GLU A 320 -19.67 -7.14 14.57
C GLU A 320 -20.96 -7.15 15.42
N ALA A 321 -20.94 -7.85 16.55
CA ALA A 321 -22.10 -7.91 17.45
C ALA A 321 -22.42 -6.54 18.06
N ALA A 322 -21.40 -5.80 18.52
CA ALA A 322 -21.59 -4.46 19.11
C ALA A 322 -22.06 -3.43 18.07
N GLY A 323 -21.66 -3.56 16.80
CA GLY A 323 -22.03 -2.66 15.72
C GLY A 323 -23.32 -3.02 14.99
N LYS A 324 -23.98 -4.14 15.33
CA LYS A 324 -25.21 -4.57 14.67
C LYS A 324 -26.35 -3.55 14.70
N PRO A 325 -26.58 -2.79 15.81
CA PRO A 325 -27.60 -1.74 15.83
C PRO A 325 -27.35 -0.61 14.83
N GLU A 326 -26.08 -0.32 14.50
CA GLU A 326 -25.66 0.71 13.54
C GLU A 326 -25.61 0.19 12.09
N GLY A 327 -25.86 -1.10 11.88
CA GLY A 327 -25.76 -1.71 10.57
C GLY A 327 -24.33 -1.93 10.08
N ILE A 328 -23.40 -2.27 11.02
CA ILE A 328 -22.02 -2.60 10.68
C ILE A 328 -21.95 -3.76 9.66
N GLY A 329 -20.96 -3.72 8.75
CA GLY A 329 -20.72 -4.79 7.79
C GLY A 329 -19.26 -4.79 7.33
N CYS A 330 -18.93 -5.69 6.39
CA CYS A 330 -17.58 -5.80 5.86
C CYS A 330 -17.38 -4.93 4.62
N PHE A 331 -16.12 -4.52 4.38
CA PHE A 331 -15.71 -3.90 3.12
C PHE A 331 -14.33 -4.40 2.71
N GLY A 332 -14.08 -4.44 1.39
CA GLY A 332 -12.88 -5.02 0.81
C GLY A 332 -11.90 -3.98 0.26
N ALA A 333 -10.83 -4.51 -0.34
CA ALA A 333 -9.74 -3.71 -0.88
C ALA A 333 -10.19 -2.76 -2.01
N TYR A 334 -11.21 -3.12 -2.79
CA TYR A 334 -11.68 -2.25 -3.88
C TYR A 334 -12.44 -1.04 -3.37
N ALA A 335 -13.27 -1.20 -2.34
CA ALA A 335 -13.90 -0.07 -1.66
C ALA A 335 -12.85 0.83 -0.96
N MET A 336 -11.86 0.23 -0.30
CA MET A 336 -10.73 0.97 0.28
C MET A 336 -10.00 1.79 -0.78
N ASN A 337 -9.69 1.20 -1.95
CA ASN A 337 -9.02 1.89 -3.05
C ASN A 337 -9.87 3.04 -3.63
N ALA A 338 -11.17 2.85 -3.81
CA ALA A 338 -12.07 3.90 -4.26
C ALA A 338 -12.08 5.08 -3.27
N MET A 339 -12.24 4.78 -1.97
CA MET A 339 -12.34 5.80 -0.92
C MET A 339 -11.03 6.55 -0.68
N ARG A 340 -9.85 5.88 -0.76
CA ARG A 340 -8.54 6.57 -0.59
C ARG A 340 -8.27 7.53 -1.75
N LEU A 341 -8.70 7.18 -3.00
CA LEU A 341 -8.57 8.06 -4.16
C LEU A 341 -9.42 9.32 -4.03
N GLU A 342 -10.61 9.24 -3.43
CA GLU A 342 -11.42 10.41 -3.12
C GLU A 342 -10.77 11.36 -2.10
N LYS A 343 -9.77 10.85 -1.34
CA LYS A 343 -8.90 11.63 -0.45
C LYS A 343 -7.58 12.05 -1.13
N GLY A 344 -7.33 11.59 -2.35
CA GLY A 344 -6.05 11.82 -3.03
C GLY A 344 -4.87 11.13 -2.34
N TYR A 345 -5.10 10.08 -1.55
CA TYR A 345 -4.02 9.38 -0.85
C TYR A 345 -3.28 8.44 -1.80
N PRO A 346 -1.97 8.64 -2.02
CA PRO A 346 -1.16 7.72 -2.81
C PRO A 346 -0.88 6.43 -2.03
N ALA A 347 -0.61 5.35 -2.76
CA ALA A 347 -0.24 4.06 -2.20
C ALA A 347 1.17 3.68 -2.65
N TRP A 348 2.06 3.39 -1.68
CA TRP A 348 3.39 2.89 -1.98
C TRP A 348 3.33 1.55 -2.73
N GLY A 349 4.16 1.40 -3.75
CA GLY A 349 4.21 0.23 -4.60
C GLY A 349 3.25 0.26 -5.80
N SER A 350 2.28 1.17 -5.81
CA SER A 350 1.42 1.40 -6.97
C SER A 350 1.49 2.83 -7.50
N ASP A 351 1.31 3.83 -6.63
CA ASP A 351 1.36 5.23 -7.08
C ASP A 351 2.77 5.81 -7.02
N PHE A 352 3.60 5.34 -6.12
CA PHE A 352 5.01 5.73 -6.06
C PHE A 352 5.89 4.56 -5.61
N THR A 353 7.12 4.58 -6.08
CA THR A 353 8.13 3.55 -5.88
C THR A 353 9.50 4.18 -5.64
N THR A 354 10.56 3.38 -5.71
CA THR A 354 11.94 3.80 -5.44
C THR A 354 12.48 4.89 -6.35
N GLU A 355 11.88 5.11 -7.51
CA GLU A 355 12.33 6.16 -8.44
C GLU A 355 11.75 7.55 -8.13
N ARG A 356 10.73 7.64 -7.26
CA ARG A 356 10.05 8.88 -6.91
C ARG A 356 10.48 9.42 -5.56
N THR A 357 10.61 10.73 -5.46
CA THR A 357 10.88 11.41 -4.19
C THR A 357 9.57 11.75 -3.47
N PRO A 358 9.60 11.97 -2.15
CA PRO A 358 8.43 12.46 -1.41
C PRO A 358 7.87 13.77 -1.98
N ALA A 359 8.70 14.64 -2.53
CA ALA A 359 8.27 15.91 -3.12
C ALA A 359 7.46 15.67 -4.41
N GLU A 360 7.92 14.77 -5.29
CA GLU A 360 7.21 14.42 -6.52
C GLU A 360 5.84 13.77 -6.26
N THR A 361 5.67 13.12 -5.10
CA THR A 361 4.41 12.46 -4.69
C THR A 361 3.44 13.39 -3.96
N GLY A 362 3.75 14.68 -3.84
CA GLY A 362 2.95 15.62 -3.05
C GLY A 362 3.15 15.50 -1.53
N MET A 363 4.04 14.61 -1.08
CA MET A 363 4.31 14.35 0.35
C MET A 363 5.53 15.11 0.88
N GLY A 364 6.03 16.10 0.13
CA GLY A 364 7.20 16.89 0.49
C GLY A 364 7.08 17.62 1.84
N PHE A 365 5.86 17.87 2.33
CA PHE A 365 5.61 18.49 3.64
C PHE A 365 6.09 17.62 4.82
N LEU A 366 6.24 16.32 4.63
CA LEU A 366 6.79 15.39 5.63
C LEU A 366 8.31 15.55 5.77
N VAL A 367 9.00 15.95 4.71
CA VAL A 367 10.46 16.10 4.73
C VAL A 367 10.88 17.21 5.68
N LYS A 368 11.81 16.92 6.58
CA LYS A 368 12.41 17.89 7.51
C LYS A 368 13.85 18.17 7.09
N PRO A 369 14.13 19.22 6.29
CA PRO A 369 15.48 19.47 5.73
C PRO A 369 16.58 19.68 6.78
N GLY A 370 16.21 20.12 7.98
CA GLY A 370 17.14 20.30 9.11
C GLY A 370 17.48 19.00 9.86
N HIS A 371 16.83 17.90 9.48
CA HIS A 371 17.07 16.56 10.02
C HIS A 371 18.06 15.81 9.11
N ASP A 372 18.90 14.97 9.69
CA ASP A 372 19.85 14.17 8.92
C ASP A 372 19.28 12.76 8.66
N PHE A 373 19.31 12.33 7.40
CA PHE A 373 18.82 11.02 6.95
C PHE A 373 19.47 10.62 5.63
N ILE A 374 19.46 9.32 5.34
CA ILE A 374 20.01 8.78 4.09
C ILE A 374 19.26 9.37 2.89
N GLY A 375 20.02 9.83 1.88
CA GLY A 375 19.47 10.40 0.64
C GLY A 375 19.05 11.87 0.72
N ARG A 376 19.25 12.54 1.89
CA ARG A 376 18.87 13.95 2.09
C ARG A 376 19.46 14.88 1.03
N GLU A 377 20.76 14.83 0.78
CA GLU A 377 21.39 15.72 -0.19
C GLU A 377 20.92 15.45 -1.63
N ALA A 378 20.72 14.18 -1.99
CA ALA A 378 20.19 13.79 -3.29
C ALA A 378 18.75 14.30 -3.47
N LEU A 379 17.91 14.14 -2.44
CA LEU A 379 16.54 14.68 -2.43
C LEU A 379 16.54 16.20 -2.63
N LEU A 380 17.35 16.92 -1.85
CA LEU A 380 17.40 18.40 -1.95
C LEU A 380 17.88 18.88 -3.33
N ARG A 381 18.86 18.18 -3.95
CA ARG A 381 19.28 18.46 -5.34
C ARG A 381 18.15 18.21 -6.33
N ARG A 382 17.41 17.10 -6.21
CA ARG A 382 16.26 16.79 -7.09
C ARG A 382 15.14 17.83 -6.93
N MET A 383 14.84 18.23 -5.71
CA MET A 383 13.83 19.28 -5.45
C MET A 383 14.20 20.66 -6.02
N ALA A 384 15.49 20.98 -6.10
CA ALA A 384 15.98 22.25 -6.67
C ALA A 384 16.06 22.22 -8.22
N GLY A 385 16.00 21.05 -8.85
CA GLY A 385 16.04 20.89 -10.30
C GLY A 385 14.68 21.18 -10.97
N ASP A 386 14.71 21.41 -12.28
CA ASP A 386 13.49 21.66 -13.07
C ASP A 386 12.90 20.39 -13.71
N ASP A 387 13.68 19.32 -13.84
CA ASP A 387 13.24 18.05 -14.42
C ASP A 387 12.75 17.11 -13.30
N HIS A 388 11.52 17.31 -12.86
CA HIS A 388 10.86 16.41 -11.93
C HIS A 388 9.40 16.19 -12.32
N TRP A 389 8.93 15.00 -11.97
CA TRP A 389 7.54 14.64 -12.12
C TRP A 389 6.72 15.20 -10.95
N GLU A 390 5.47 15.50 -11.19
CA GLU A 390 4.52 15.94 -10.17
C GLU A 390 3.30 15.03 -10.16
N MET A 391 2.99 14.46 -9.00
CA MET A 391 1.75 13.72 -8.80
C MET A 391 0.57 14.67 -8.69
N VAL A 392 -0.46 14.40 -9.46
CA VAL A 392 -1.72 15.15 -9.45
C VAL A 392 -2.91 14.22 -9.27
N LEU A 393 -3.98 14.73 -8.67
CA LEU A 393 -5.28 14.08 -8.65
C LEU A 393 -6.10 14.60 -9.82
N LEU A 394 -6.54 13.70 -10.70
CA LEU A 394 -7.36 13.99 -11.85
C LEU A 394 -8.81 13.56 -11.62
N GLU A 395 -9.74 14.41 -12.07
CA GLU A 395 -11.12 14.03 -12.35
C GLU A 395 -11.28 13.87 -13.86
N LEU A 396 -11.79 12.71 -14.28
CA LEU A 396 -12.04 12.41 -15.68
C LEU A 396 -13.53 12.50 -16.00
N GLU A 397 -13.86 12.79 -17.25
CA GLU A 397 -15.20 12.59 -17.77
C GLU A 397 -15.64 11.15 -17.59
N ASP A 398 -16.90 10.94 -17.16
CA ASP A 398 -17.44 9.60 -16.92
C ASP A 398 -17.50 8.78 -18.23
N GLY A 399 -17.46 7.49 -18.09
CA GLY A 399 -17.49 6.56 -19.20
C GLY A 399 -17.69 5.12 -18.77
N GLU A 400 -17.70 4.22 -19.73
CA GLU A 400 -17.98 2.80 -19.52
C GLU A 400 -16.82 2.00 -18.90
N ALA A 401 -15.64 2.61 -18.72
CA ALA A 401 -14.46 1.97 -18.13
C ALA A 401 -13.67 3.00 -17.35
N ASP A 402 -13.06 2.56 -16.25
CA ASP A 402 -12.09 3.36 -15.50
C ASP A 402 -10.70 3.29 -16.15
N PRO A 403 -9.86 4.32 -16.02
CA PRO A 403 -8.47 4.20 -16.45
C PRO A 403 -7.71 3.17 -15.60
N TYR A 404 -6.60 2.67 -16.17
CA TYR A 404 -5.71 1.71 -15.50
C TYR A 404 -4.30 2.25 -15.38
N TYR A 405 -3.50 1.57 -14.57
CA TYR A 405 -2.07 1.80 -14.47
C TYR A 405 -1.42 1.88 -15.85
N SER A 406 -0.53 2.84 -16.02
CA SER A 406 0.21 3.11 -17.26
C SER A 406 -0.61 3.70 -18.42
N HIS A 407 -1.90 4.04 -18.25
CA HIS A 407 -2.60 4.82 -19.25
C HIS A 407 -2.00 6.24 -19.36
N GLY A 408 -1.85 6.72 -20.60
CA GLY A 408 -1.25 8.04 -20.88
C GLY A 408 -2.16 9.20 -20.52
N VAL A 409 -1.56 10.28 -20.02
CA VAL A 409 -2.18 11.60 -19.92
C VAL A 409 -1.63 12.47 -21.03
N TRP A 410 -2.52 13.09 -21.80
CA TRP A 410 -2.21 13.81 -23.03
C TRP A 410 -2.60 15.30 -22.93
N GLN A 411 -1.84 16.13 -23.64
CA GLN A 411 -2.20 17.52 -23.94
C GLN A 411 -2.02 17.72 -25.45
N GLY A 412 -3.11 17.78 -26.18
CA GLY A 412 -3.05 17.70 -27.64
C GLY A 412 -2.41 16.40 -28.10
N GLU A 413 -1.34 16.46 -28.89
CA GLU A 413 -0.62 15.28 -29.38
C GLU A 413 0.54 14.84 -28.48
N ALA A 414 0.84 15.57 -27.42
CA ALA A 414 1.93 15.25 -26.52
C ALA A 414 1.44 14.37 -25.35
N CYS A 415 2.10 13.24 -25.12
CA CYS A 415 1.94 12.46 -23.89
C CYS A 415 2.74 13.16 -22.77
N VAL A 416 2.04 13.81 -21.85
CA VAL A 416 2.62 14.64 -20.80
C VAL A 416 2.65 13.94 -19.43
N GLY A 417 2.03 12.76 -19.31
CA GLY A 417 1.97 12.05 -18.04
C GLY A 417 1.48 10.63 -18.14
N VAL A 418 1.39 9.98 -16.98
CA VAL A 418 0.97 8.58 -16.84
C VAL A 418 0.12 8.39 -15.59
N ILE A 419 -0.96 7.63 -15.71
CA ILE A 419 -1.84 7.26 -14.59
C ILE A 419 -1.19 6.14 -13.79
N THR A 420 -1.22 6.25 -12.46
CA THR A 420 -0.71 5.24 -11.54
C THR A 420 -1.81 4.42 -10.88
N SER A 421 -2.95 5.05 -10.58
CA SER A 421 -4.13 4.36 -10.06
C SER A 421 -5.39 5.13 -10.39
N ALA A 422 -6.51 4.42 -10.47
CA ALA A 422 -7.81 5.02 -10.71
C ALA A 422 -8.94 4.20 -10.09
N ALA A 423 -10.06 4.87 -9.84
CA ALA A 423 -11.32 4.24 -9.48
C ALA A 423 -12.48 5.22 -9.65
N TYR A 424 -13.69 4.67 -9.69
CA TYR A 424 -14.90 5.47 -9.51
C TYR A 424 -15.08 5.79 -8.02
N GLY A 425 -15.15 7.07 -7.70
CA GLY A 425 -15.43 7.57 -6.34
C GLY A 425 -16.92 7.52 -6.05
N HIS A 426 -17.34 6.49 -5.32
CA HIS A 426 -18.77 6.25 -5.05
C HIS A 426 -19.43 7.29 -4.13
N ARG A 427 -18.63 8.02 -3.33
CA ARG A 427 -19.11 9.11 -2.46
C ARG A 427 -19.25 10.42 -3.22
N THR A 428 -18.42 10.63 -4.24
CA THR A 428 -18.31 11.88 -4.99
C THR A 428 -18.97 11.83 -6.36
N GLY A 429 -19.27 10.61 -6.87
CA GLY A 429 -19.84 10.41 -8.20
C GLY A 429 -18.87 10.73 -9.35
N LYS A 430 -17.56 10.59 -9.12
CA LYS A 430 -16.51 11.02 -10.05
C LYS A 430 -15.59 9.88 -10.43
N VAL A 431 -15.11 9.84 -11.67
CA VAL A 431 -13.96 9.02 -12.06
C VAL A 431 -12.70 9.76 -11.66
N LEU A 432 -11.91 9.16 -10.77
CA LEU A 432 -10.71 9.76 -10.20
C LEU A 432 -9.48 8.95 -10.58
N ALA A 433 -8.36 9.65 -10.81
CA ALA A 433 -7.07 9.00 -11.04
C ALA A 433 -5.94 9.80 -10.40
N LEU A 434 -4.96 9.10 -9.81
CA LEU A 434 -3.64 9.67 -9.55
C LEU A 434 -2.78 9.49 -10.78
N ALA A 435 -2.03 10.53 -11.13
CA ALA A 435 -1.16 10.54 -12.28
C ALA A 435 0.10 11.36 -12.02
N TYR A 436 1.19 10.99 -12.66
CA TYR A 436 2.36 11.86 -12.76
C TYR A 436 2.30 12.67 -14.04
N LEU A 437 2.55 13.97 -13.93
CA LEU A 437 2.81 14.86 -15.06
C LEU A 437 4.30 15.22 -15.09
N ARG A 438 4.92 15.08 -16.25
CA ARG A 438 6.32 15.46 -16.46
C ARG A 438 6.49 16.98 -16.59
N ASP A 439 5.52 17.61 -17.25
CA ASP A 439 5.47 19.07 -17.39
C ASP A 439 4.47 19.65 -16.41
N ARG A 440 4.98 20.30 -15.35
CA ARG A 440 4.16 21.01 -14.37
C ARG A 440 3.39 22.22 -14.95
N HIS A 441 3.68 22.63 -16.18
CA HIS A 441 2.95 23.69 -16.88
C HIS A 441 1.77 23.14 -17.69
N ALA A 442 1.69 21.83 -17.92
CA ALA A 442 0.55 21.19 -18.54
C ALA A 442 -0.62 21.10 -17.54
N ARG A 443 -1.43 22.16 -17.43
CA ARG A 443 -2.51 22.25 -16.45
C ARG A 443 -3.91 22.25 -17.05
N GLU A 444 -4.03 22.57 -18.34
CA GLU A 444 -5.30 22.74 -19.04
C GLU A 444 -5.34 21.88 -20.29
N GLY A 445 -6.55 21.54 -20.74
CA GLY A 445 -6.76 20.73 -21.94
C GLY A 445 -6.19 19.33 -21.83
N LEU A 446 -6.15 18.75 -20.62
CA LEU A 446 -5.69 17.40 -20.38
C LEU A 446 -6.74 16.39 -20.81
N GLU A 447 -6.27 15.28 -21.35
CA GLU A 447 -7.08 14.11 -21.67
C GLU A 447 -6.39 12.85 -21.15
N ALA A 448 -7.17 11.88 -20.66
CA ALA A 448 -6.67 10.55 -20.31
C ALA A 448 -7.10 9.54 -21.37
N GLU A 449 -6.17 8.71 -21.82
CA GLU A 449 -6.48 7.64 -22.76
C GLU A 449 -7.04 6.42 -22.01
N VAL A 450 -8.26 6.02 -22.34
CA VAL A 450 -8.92 4.85 -21.75
C VAL A 450 -9.47 3.98 -22.85
N LEU A 451 -8.94 2.75 -22.98
CA LEU A 451 -9.32 1.79 -24.03
C LEU A 451 -9.26 2.40 -25.46
N GLY A 452 -8.18 3.12 -25.77
CA GLY A 452 -7.94 3.75 -27.07
C GLY A 452 -8.83 4.97 -27.36
N ARG A 453 -9.50 5.53 -26.34
CA ARG A 453 -10.28 6.77 -26.46
C ARG A 453 -9.78 7.80 -25.46
N ARG A 454 -9.60 9.02 -25.93
CA ARG A 454 -9.25 10.15 -25.05
C ARG A 454 -10.52 10.72 -24.42
N ARG A 455 -10.46 11.00 -23.13
CA ARG A 455 -11.52 11.63 -22.32
C ARG A 455 -10.94 12.84 -21.64
N GLY A 456 -11.70 13.92 -21.56
CA GLY A 456 -11.34 15.13 -20.86
C GLY A 456 -10.96 14.82 -19.40
N ALA A 457 -9.88 15.43 -18.94
CA ALA A 457 -9.38 15.32 -17.57
C ALA A 457 -9.05 16.69 -17.02
N ARG A 458 -9.33 16.92 -15.73
CA ARG A 458 -8.93 18.13 -15.03
C ARG A 458 -8.23 17.83 -13.72
N ILE A 459 -7.25 18.65 -13.37
CA ILE A 459 -6.55 18.55 -12.10
C ILE A 459 -7.47 19.06 -10.99
N LEU A 460 -7.59 18.31 -9.90
CA LEU A 460 -8.21 18.75 -8.67
C LEU A 460 -7.13 19.36 -7.75
N THR A 461 -7.40 20.56 -7.24
CA THR A 461 -6.48 21.27 -6.33
C THR A 461 -6.59 20.79 -4.89
N GLU A 462 -7.68 20.11 -4.56
CA GLU A 462 -7.95 19.52 -3.25
C GLU A 462 -8.73 18.21 -3.41
N PRO A 463 -8.66 17.30 -2.44
CA PRO A 463 -9.44 16.07 -2.44
C PRO A 463 -10.94 16.37 -2.55
N PRO A 464 -11.71 15.66 -3.40
CA PRO A 464 -13.14 15.93 -3.59
C PRO A 464 -14.01 15.45 -2.40
N PHE A 465 -13.45 14.66 -1.49
CA PHE A 465 -14.15 14.20 -0.28
C PHE A 465 -13.42 14.68 0.97
N ASP A 466 -14.12 15.42 1.83
CA ASP A 466 -13.65 15.91 3.14
C ASP A 466 -12.22 16.50 3.11
N PRO A 467 -11.97 17.56 2.32
CA PRO A 467 -10.62 18.08 2.10
C PRO A 467 -9.94 18.59 3.39
N GLN A 468 -10.70 18.93 4.42
CA GLN A 468 -10.17 19.41 5.72
C GLN A 468 -10.05 18.30 6.78
N ASP A 469 -10.29 17.03 6.44
CA ASP A 469 -10.22 15.88 7.35
C ASP A 469 -11.16 15.96 8.58
N LEU A 470 -12.26 16.71 8.48
CA LEU A 470 -13.20 16.90 9.58
C LEU A 470 -13.88 15.58 10.01
N ARG A 471 -14.09 14.67 9.07
CA ARG A 471 -14.70 13.37 9.36
C ARG A 471 -13.74 12.47 10.15
N MET A 472 -12.47 12.41 9.78
CA MET A 472 -11.45 11.63 10.49
C MET A 472 -11.17 12.18 11.88
N ARG A 473 -11.24 13.51 12.05
CA ARG A 473 -11.01 14.20 13.31
C ARG A 473 -12.27 14.36 14.16
N ARG A 474 -13.39 13.77 13.78
CA ARG A 474 -14.64 13.86 14.51
C ARG A 474 -14.47 13.47 15.98
N GLY A 475 -15.03 14.30 16.89
CA GLY A 475 -14.89 14.12 18.34
C GLY A 475 -13.59 14.67 18.94
N GLU A 476 -12.77 15.39 18.16
CA GLU A 476 -11.69 16.21 18.69
C GLU A 476 -12.18 17.62 19.04
N PRO A 477 -11.61 18.25 20.10
CA PRO A 477 -11.98 19.62 20.51
C PRO A 477 -11.60 20.66 19.46
#